data_e04ba0696d62d689791e93a94fbef6ea
#
_entry.id   e04ba0696d62d689791e93a94fbef6ea
#
_cell.length_a   1.000
_cell.length_b   1.000
_cell.length_c   1.000
_cell.angle_alpha   90.00
_cell.angle_beta   90.00
_cell.angle_gamma   90.00
#
_symmetry.space_group_name_H-M   'P 1'
#
loop_
_entity.id
_entity.type
_entity.pdbx_description
1 polymer ?
#
loop_
_entity_poly.entity_id
_entity_poly.type
_entity_poly.pdbx_seq_one_letter_code
_entity_poly.pdbx_strand_id
1 'polypeptide(L)'
;EQEHYWSQEMHWYGPSGIGACFSLEEFEDFHQRPWLHAFGDRNMPRSGPGRRMGRIGEGNYVCGGIWDLAFSKHHGEFRGIPATGKLMTMRDFDWSRREGDCLVQNWVPIDIGDLCMQMGVDLWERLRRQVEERKRAG
;
A
#
# COMPACT_ATOMS: atom_id res chain seq x y z
N GLU A 1 -18.81 -5.83 -1.41
CA GLU A 1 -19.00 -4.86 -0.29
C GLU A 1 -18.48 -3.46 -0.63
N GLN A 2 -17.39 -3.31 -1.42
CA GLN A 2 -16.83 -2.00 -1.76
C GLN A 2 -17.77 -1.17 -2.62
N GLU A 3 -18.47 -1.78 -3.55
CA GLU A 3 -19.44 -1.13 -4.45
C GLU A 3 -20.52 -0.30 -3.73
N HIS A 4 -20.78 -0.56 -2.45
CA HIS A 4 -21.76 0.20 -1.65
C HIS A 4 -21.19 1.50 -1.08
N TYR A 5 -19.87 1.59 -0.91
CA TYR A 5 -19.23 2.69 -0.21
C TYR A 5 -18.23 3.46 -1.07
N TRP A 6 -17.88 2.93 -2.24
CA TRP A 6 -16.95 3.55 -3.16
C TRP A 6 -17.66 3.95 -4.45
N SER A 7 -17.40 5.17 -4.91
CA SER A 7 -17.88 5.60 -6.23
C SER A 7 -17.25 4.77 -7.33
N GLN A 8 -18.01 4.48 -8.40
CA GLN A 8 -17.45 3.82 -9.58
C GLN A 8 -16.36 4.67 -10.26
N GLU A 9 -16.50 5.99 -10.17
CA GLU A 9 -15.57 7.00 -10.71
C GLU A 9 -14.55 7.50 -9.64
N MET A 10 -14.26 6.65 -8.63
CA MET A 10 -13.32 7.02 -7.57
C MET A 10 -11.91 7.20 -8.10
N HIS A 11 -11.16 8.10 -7.48
CA HIS A 11 -9.74 8.27 -7.75
C HIS A 11 -8.91 7.73 -6.57
N TRP A 12 -8.01 6.82 -6.86
CA TRP A 12 -7.05 6.29 -5.91
C TRP A 12 -5.64 6.72 -6.26
N TYR A 13 -4.91 7.21 -5.27
CA TYR A 13 -3.53 7.66 -5.40
C TYR A 13 -2.66 6.84 -4.46
N GLY A 14 -1.95 5.87 -5.02
CA GLY A 14 -1.04 5.01 -4.28
C GLY A 14 0.38 5.53 -4.21
N PRO A 15 1.25 4.82 -3.51
CA PRO A 15 2.65 5.18 -3.39
C PRO A 15 3.40 5.00 -4.70
N SER A 16 4.56 5.63 -4.79
CA SER A 16 5.48 5.49 -5.91
C SER A 16 5.79 4.02 -6.21
N GLY A 17 5.72 3.63 -7.47
CA GLY A 17 5.90 2.25 -7.94
C GLY A 17 4.60 1.42 -7.95
N ILE A 18 3.51 1.87 -7.32
CA ILE A 18 2.17 1.26 -7.46
C ILE A 18 1.33 2.07 -8.46
N GLY A 19 1.24 3.39 -8.30
CA GLY A 19 0.59 4.27 -9.26
C GLY A 19 -0.75 4.82 -8.78
N ALA A 20 -1.61 5.21 -9.72
CA ALA A 20 -2.94 5.76 -9.48
C ALA A 20 -3.98 5.02 -10.31
N CYS A 21 -5.23 5.02 -9.85
CA CYS A 21 -6.39 4.45 -10.52
C CYS A 21 -7.51 5.50 -10.56
N PHE A 22 -8.28 5.52 -11.66
CA PHE A 22 -9.31 6.54 -11.89
C PHE A 22 -10.71 5.93 -12.02
N SER A 23 -10.87 4.69 -11.56
CA SER A 23 -12.15 4.01 -11.38
C SER A 23 -12.01 2.94 -10.32
N LEU A 24 -13.14 2.45 -9.82
CA LEU A 24 -13.17 1.30 -8.90
C LEU A 24 -12.63 0.04 -9.58
N GLU A 25 -12.95 -0.18 -10.85
CA GLU A 25 -12.46 -1.32 -11.64
C GLU A 25 -10.93 -1.31 -11.77
N GLU A 26 -10.34 -0.16 -12.14
CA GLU A 26 -8.89 -0.01 -12.21
C GLU A 26 -8.22 -0.24 -10.84
N PHE A 27 -8.84 0.28 -9.77
CA PHE A 27 -8.34 0.08 -8.41
C PHE A 27 -8.33 -1.40 -8.01
N GLU A 28 -9.40 -2.14 -8.34
CA GLU A 28 -9.48 -3.57 -8.08
C GLU A 28 -8.44 -4.35 -8.90
N ASP A 29 -8.30 -4.03 -10.18
CA ASP A 29 -7.43 -4.78 -11.09
C ASP A 29 -5.94 -4.47 -10.90
N PHE A 30 -5.57 -3.19 -10.75
CA PHE A 30 -4.16 -2.78 -10.75
C PHE A 30 -3.56 -2.64 -9.35
N HIS A 31 -4.41 -2.51 -8.31
CA HIS A 31 -3.92 -2.44 -6.93
C HIS A 31 -4.40 -3.61 -6.08
N GLN A 32 -5.71 -3.82 -5.95
CA GLN A 32 -6.23 -4.78 -4.97
C GLN A 32 -5.89 -6.23 -5.29
N ARG A 33 -6.10 -6.68 -6.52
CA ARG A 33 -5.79 -8.07 -6.89
C ARG A 33 -4.30 -8.39 -6.74
N PRO A 34 -3.34 -7.58 -7.26
CA PRO A 34 -1.92 -7.82 -7.01
C PRO A 34 -1.54 -7.79 -5.54
N TRP A 35 -2.12 -6.86 -4.78
CA TRP A 35 -1.90 -6.76 -3.34
C TRP A 35 -2.40 -8.00 -2.59
N LEU A 36 -3.63 -8.43 -2.87
CA LEU A 36 -4.22 -9.62 -2.27
C LEU A 36 -3.51 -10.92 -2.70
N HIS A 37 -2.99 -10.98 -3.92
CA HIS A 37 -2.16 -12.09 -4.37
C HIS A 37 -0.89 -12.21 -3.54
N ALA A 38 -0.22 -11.09 -3.26
CA ALA A 38 1.01 -11.08 -2.48
C ALA A 38 0.77 -11.21 -0.96
N PHE A 39 -0.31 -10.62 -0.44
CA PHE A 39 -0.59 -10.43 0.99
C PHE A 39 -2.05 -10.76 1.37
N GLY A 40 -2.59 -11.87 0.85
CA GLY A 40 -4.02 -12.21 0.98
C GLY A 40 -4.46 -12.74 2.33
N ASP A 41 -3.55 -13.11 3.22
CA ASP A 41 -3.89 -13.66 4.54
C ASP A 41 -4.26 -12.53 5.52
N ARG A 42 -5.47 -11.99 5.33
CA ARG A 42 -6.04 -10.94 6.20
C ARG A 42 -6.63 -11.48 7.52
N ASN A 43 -6.71 -12.78 7.67
CA ASN A 43 -7.25 -13.42 8.88
C ASN A 43 -6.22 -13.54 10.00
N MET A 44 -4.98 -13.13 9.77
CA MET A 44 -3.98 -13.11 10.82
C MET A 44 -4.40 -12.12 11.91
N PRO A 45 -4.32 -12.55 13.18
CA PRO A 45 -4.43 -11.60 14.27
C PRO A 45 -3.43 -10.47 14.03
N ARG A 46 -3.90 -9.25 13.97
CA ARG A 46 -3.03 -8.08 13.87
C ARG A 46 -2.33 -7.88 15.21
N SER A 47 -1.34 -8.72 15.45
CA SER A 47 -0.53 -8.75 16.65
C SER A 47 0.88 -8.26 16.33
N GLY A 48 1.50 -7.60 17.27
CA GLY A 48 2.85 -7.09 17.15
C GLY A 48 3.03 -5.79 17.93
N PRO A 49 4.25 -5.27 18.01
CA PRO A 49 4.55 -4.01 18.69
C PRO A 49 3.95 -2.78 18.01
N GLY A 50 3.41 -2.96 16.82
CA GLY A 50 2.90 -1.88 16.00
C GLY A 50 1.62 -1.24 16.53
N ARG A 51 1.33 -0.07 16.01
CA ARG A 51 0.27 0.83 16.45
C ARG A 51 -0.76 1.03 15.35
N ARG A 52 -2.05 0.85 15.66
CA ARG A 52 -3.11 1.46 14.87
C ARG A 52 -3.20 2.92 15.26
N MET A 53 -3.06 3.80 14.28
CA MET A 53 -3.35 5.21 14.47
C MET A 53 -4.86 5.40 14.52
N GLY A 54 -5.31 6.25 15.42
CA GLY A 54 -6.71 6.64 15.49
C GLY A 54 -7.17 7.25 14.18
N ARG A 55 -8.47 7.15 13.90
CA ARG A 55 -9.07 7.87 12.78
C ARG A 55 -9.37 9.30 13.19
N ILE A 56 -9.00 10.23 12.33
CA ILE A 56 -9.29 11.66 12.47
C ILE A 56 -10.18 12.04 11.31
N GLY A 57 -11.32 12.67 11.58
CA GLY A 57 -12.25 13.12 10.53
C GLY A 57 -12.54 14.60 10.68
N GLU A 58 -12.60 15.32 9.59
CA GLU A 58 -13.02 16.72 9.49
C GLU A 58 -13.78 16.95 8.18
N GLY A 59 -15.00 17.42 8.29
CA GLY A 59 -15.86 17.62 7.12
C GLY A 59 -16.06 16.33 6.35
N ASN A 60 -15.66 16.35 5.08
CA ASN A 60 -15.78 15.20 4.17
C ASN A 60 -14.49 14.36 4.10
N TYR A 61 -13.51 14.60 4.95
CA TYR A 61 -12.24 13.90 4.96
C TYR A 61 -12.09 13.03 6.20
N VAL A 62 -11.46 11.89 6.02
CA VAL A 62 -11.02 11.01 7.12
C VAL A 62 -9.61 10.52 6.85
N CYS A 63 -8.83 10.44 7.91
CA CYS A 63 -7.48 9.91 7.88
C CYS A 63 -7.32 8.83 8.95
N GLY A 64 -6.54 7.81 8.64
CA GLY A 64 -6.13 6.76 9.57
C GLY A 64 -4.89 6.08 9.07
N GLY A 65 -4.40 5.09 9.78
CA GLY A 65 -3.23 4.35 9.34
C GLY A 65 -2.79 3.29 10.33
N ILE A 66 -1.71 2.61 9.95
CA ILE A 66 -1.01 1.65 10.81
C ILE A 66 0.49 1.93 10.78
N TRP A 67 1.18 1.60 11.86
CA TRP A 67 2.61 1.78 11.98
C TRP A 67 3.27 0.57 12.62
N ASP A 68 4.10 -0.12 11.84
CA ASP A 68 4.79 -1.35 12.21
C ASP A 68 3.88 -2.49 12.72
N LEU A 69 2.62 -2.50 12.29
CA LEU A 69 1.67 -3.54 12.65
C LEU A 69 1.78 -4.72 11.67
N ALA A 70 1.87 -5.93 12.20
CA ALA A 70 1.79 -7.14 11.41
C ALA A 70 0.44 -7.21 10.67
N PHE A 71 0.46 -7.46 9.37
CA PHE A 71 -0.74 -7.44 8.56
C PHE A 71 -0.97 -8.69 7.71
N SER A 72 0.08 -9.35 7.21
CA SER A 72 -0.02 -10.55 6.39
C SER A 72 1.32 -11.27 6.26
N LYS A 73 1.30 -12.52 5.79
CA LYS A 73 2.49 -13.17 5.23
C LYS A 73 2.66 -12.78 3.76
N HIS A 74 3.92 -12.66 3.33
CA HIS A 74 4.27 -12.49 1.92
C HIS A 74 4.28 -13.88 1.24
N HIS A 75 3.16 -14.29 0.66
CA HIS A 75 2.97 -15.62 0.09
C HIS A 75 2.81 -15.66 -1.42
N GLY A 76 2.65 -14.52 -2.07
CA GLY A 76 2.64 -14.38 -3.52
C GLY A 76 3.74 -13.44 -4.01
N GLU A 77 3.98 -13.41 -5.31
CA GLU A 77 4.91 -12.45 -5.91
C GLU A 77 4.40 -11.02 -5.72
N PHE A 78 5.31 -10.10 -5.36
CA PHE A 78 5.03 -8.67 -5.26
C PHE A 78 6.05 -7.87 -6.06
N ARG A 79 5.62 -7.26 -7.15
CA ARG A 79 6.45 -6.37 -7.99
C ARG A 79 7.76 -7.02 -8.45
N GLY A 80 7.72 -8.28 -8.86
CA GLY A 80 8.87 -9.06 -9.26
C GLY A 80 9.68 -9.66 -8.11
N ILE A 81 9.27 -9.46 -6.85
CA ILE A 81 9.88 -10.06 -5.67
C ILE A 81 9.14 -11.37 -5.37
N PRO A 82 9.78 -12.54 -5.47
CA PRO A 82 9.16 -13.82 -5.15
C PRO A 82 8.68 -13.90 -3.70
N ALA A 83 7.66 -14.72 -3.44
CA ALA A 83 7.15 -14.98 -2.10
C ALA A 83 8.27 -15.36 -1.12
N THR A 84 8.34 -14.70 0.02
CA THR A 84 9.36 -14.95 1.05
C THR A 84 8.84 -15.80 2.21
N GLY A 85 7.53 -15.96 2.34
CA GLY A 85 6.89 -16.59 3.49
C GLY A 85 6.98 -15.83 4.81
N LYS A 86 7.63 -14.67 4.81
CA LYS A 86 7.81 -13.86 6.02
C LYS A 86 6.51 -13.18 6.44
N LEU A 87 6.34 -13.04 7.74
CA LEU A 87 5.33 -12.13 8.31
C LEU A 87 5.79 -10.70 8.08
N MET A 88 4.92 -9.90 7.45
CA MET A 88 5.20 -8.52 7.08
C MET A 88 4.52 -7.56 8.04
N THR A 89 5.23 -6.50 8.38
CA THR A 89 4.64 -5.31 9.02
C THR A 89 4.42 -4.22 7.97
N MET A 90 3.49 -3.31 8.24
CA MET A 90 3.17 -2.22 7.32
C MET A 90 3.17 -0.88 8.05
N ARG A 91 3.60 0.13 7.32
CA ARG A 91 3.48 1.54 7.68
C ARG A 91 2.70 2.21 6.58
N ASP A 92 1.52 2.69 6.91
CA ASP A 92 0.67 3.42 5.97
C ASP A 92 -0.09 4.56 6.64
N PHE A 93 -0.51 5.47 5.80
CA PHE A 93 -1.56 6.44 6.08
C PHE A 93 -2.60 6.36 4.98
N ASP A 94 -3.86 6.44 5.36
CA ASP A 94 -4.99 6.30 4.47
C ASP A 94 -5.87 7.55 4.62
N TRP A 95 -5.88 8.39 3.59
CA TRP A 95 -6.71 9.59 3.51
C TRP A 95 -7.84 9.34 2.54
N SER A 96 -9.06 9.59 2.95
CA SER A 96 -10.22 9.43 2.11
C SER A 96 -11.08 10.68 2.12
N ARG A 97 -11.65 11.02 0.96
CA ARG A 97 -12.68 12.06 0.79
C ARG A 97 -13.98 11.40 0.34
N ARG A 98 -15.07 11.81 0.94
CA ARG A 98 -16.41 11.38 0.56
C ARG A 98 -17.21 12.51 -0.11
N GLU A 99 -18.16 12.13 -0.93
CA GLU A 99 -19.28 12.95 -1.39
C GLU A 99 -20.58 12.16 -1.17
N GLY A 100 -21.55 12.76 -0.46
CA GLY A 100 -22.71 11.99 0.01
C GLY A 100 -22.29 10.79 0.85
N ASP A 101 -22.70 9.61 0.46
CA ASP A 101 -22.42 8.36 1.16
C ASP A 101 -21.27 7.55 0.56
N CYS A 102 -20.65 8.06 -0.53
CA CYS A 102 -19.58 7.36 -1.24
C CYS A 102 -18.22 8.01 -1.02
N LEU A 103 -17.19 7.17 -0.93
CA LEU A 103 -15.80 7.57 -1.04
C LEU A 103 -15.47 7.84 -2.52
N VAL A 104 -14.96 9.04 -2.81
CA VAL A 104 -14.67 9.49 -4.18
C VAL A 104 -13.17 9.67 -4.43
N GLN A 105 -12.39 9.86 -3.39
CA GLN A 105 -10.92 9.94 -3.50
C GLN A 105 -10.27 9.26 -2.31
N ASN A 106 -9.13 8.63 -2.58
CA ASN A 106 -8.32 7.99 -1.55
C ASN A 106 -6.84 8.16 -1.87
N TRP A 107 -6.06 8.62 -0.91
CA TRP A 107 -4.61 8.76 -0.97
C TRP A 107 -3.98 7.83 0.05
N VAL A 108 -3.12 6.92 -0.41
CA VAL A 108 -2.53 5.87 0.44
C VAL A 108 -1.02 5.86 0.31
N PRO A 109 -0.28 6.67 1.07
CA PRO A 109 1.15 6.50 1.20
C PRO A 109 1.45 5.24 2.03
N ILE A 110 2.14 4.29 1.40
CA ILE A 110 2.69 3.08 2.03
C ILE A 110 4.21 3.17 1.99
N ASP A 111 4.89 2.78 3.06
CA ASP A 111 6.35 2.68 3.08
C ASP A 111 6.81 1.46 2.29
N ILE A 112 6.85 1.60 0.95
CA ILE A 112 7.30 0.54 0.04
C ILE A 112 8.77 0.21 0.25
N GLY A 113 9.59 1.19 0.65
CA GLY A 113 11.00 0.99 0.97
C GLY A 113 11.16 -0.01 2.10
N ASP A 114 10.41 0.17 3.19
CA ASP A 114 10.41 -0.74 4.33
C ASP A 114 9.89 -2.14 3.94
N LEU A 115 8.79 -2.23 3.19
CA LEU A 115 8.29 -3.51 2.70
C LEU A 115 9.32 -4.26 1.87
N CYS A 116 10.01 -3.59 0.95
CA CYS A 116 11.07 -4.20 0.15
C CYS A 116 12.24 -4.68 1.01
N MET A 117 12.65 -3.89 2.01
CA MET A 117 13.70 -4.30 2.96
C MET A 117 13.32 -5.57 3.71
N GLN A 118 12.08 -5.68 4.19
CA GLN A 118 11.57 -6.88 4.85
C GLN A 118 11.61 -8.11 3.92
N MET A 119 11.34 -7.91 2.63
CA MET A 119 11.44 -8.96 1.59
C MET A 119 12.88 -9.27 1.16
N GLY A 120 13.88 -8.57 1.69
CA GLY A 120 15.30 -8.74 1.37
C GLY A 120 15.79 -7.94 0.16
N VAL A 121 15.05 -6.91 -0.25
CA VAL A 121 15.41 -6.03 -1.37
C VAL A 121 15.71 -4.63 -0.85
N ASP A 122 16.98 -4.25 -0.82
CA ASP A 122 17.41 -2.89 -0.47
C ASP A 122 17.30 -1.96 -1.70
N LEU A 123 16.21 -1.18 -1.74
CA LEU A 123 15.97 -0.21 -2.82
C LEU A 123 16.98 0.95 -2.77
N TRP A 124 17.47 1.32 -1.57
CA TRP A 124 18.42 2.41 -1.41
C TRP A 124 19.80 2.02 -1.93
N GLU A 125 20.23 0.78 -1.68
CA GLU A 125 21.45 0.24 -2.25
C GLU A 125 21.36 0.17 -3.79
N ARG A 126 20.23 -0.29 -4.32
CA ARG A 126 19.99 -0.28 -5.79
C ARG A 126 20.08 1.12 -6.37
N LEU A 127 19.45 2.11 -5.72
CA LEU A 127 19.51 3.50 -6.14
C LEU A 127 20.95 4.04 -6.12
N ARG A 128 21.70 3.79 -5.05
CA ARG A 128 23.11 4.20 -4.96
C ARG A 128 23.91 3.65 -6.14
N ARG A 129 23.78 2.36 -6.43
CA ARG A 129 24.46 1.74 -7.58
C ARG A 129 24.11 2.40 -8.90
N GLN A 130 22.82 2.63 -9.17
CA GLN A 130 22.37 3.29 -10.39
C GLN A 130 22.93 4.70 -10.54
N VAL A 131 22.98 5.47 -9.46
CA VAL A 131 23.56 6.81 -9.45
C VAL A 131 25.06 6.76 -9.76
N GLU A 132 25.82 5.83 -9.16
CA GLU A 132 27.24 5.67 -9.42
C GLU A 132 27.52 5.21 -10.88
N GLU A 133 26.73 4.28 -11.39
CA GLU A 133 26.82 3.84 -12.80
C GLU A 133 26.59 5.00 -13.77
N ARG A 134 25.56 5.84 -13.52
CA ARG A 134 25.29 7.03 -14.34
C ARG A 134 26.42 8.05 -14.28
N LYS A 135 27.00 8.29 -13.11
CA LYS A 135 28.15 9.19 -12.97
C LYS A 135 29.40 8.70 -13.73
N ARG A 136 29.56 7.38 -13.87
CA ARG A 136 30.69 6.80 -14.63
C ARG A 136 30.45 6.81 -16.14
N ALA A 137 29.19 6.82 -16.57
CA ALA A 137 28.82 6.79 -17.99
C ALA A 137 28.71 8.19 -18.64
N GLY A 138 28.66 9.25 -17.85
CA GLY A 138 28.58 10.64 -18.32
C GLY A 138 29.88 11.37 -18.16
#